data_2f4495b9eb73c2b40fbdbd063d160ced
#
_entry.id   2f4495b9eb73c2b40fbdbd063d160ced
#
_cell.length_a   1.000
_cell.length_b   1.000
_cell.length_c   1.000
_cell.angle_alpha   90.00
_cell.angle_beta   90.00
_cell.angle_gamma   90.00
#
_symmetry.space_group_name_H-M   'P 1'
#
loop_
_entity.id
_entity.type
_entity.pdbx_description
1 polymer ?
#
loop_
_entity_poly.entity_id
_entity_poly.type
_entity_poly.pdbx_seq_one_letter_code
_entity_poly.pdbx_strand_id
1 'polypeptide(L)'
;MESELSPIIILATNRGITKIRGTDVESPHGVPLDMLDRLIIIRTKPYTADEVREIIKIRAREEKVSLSNDALEELTKVGTEESLRYAIQLLAPAQLRAQEVGHKEVMKDDVEYVKRLFLSVKESVQYVKEYENYFLR
;
A
#
# COMPACT_ATOMS: atom_id res chain seq x y z
N MET A 1 36.72 -5.35 28.17
CA MET A 1 35.40 -5.99 27.92
C MET A 1 34.74 -5.18 26.79
N GLU A 2 34.92 -5.60 25.57
CA GLU A 2 34.18 -5.03 24.44
C GLU A 2 32.73 -5.50 24.55
N SER A 3 31.78 -4.58 24.67
CA SER A 3 30.37 -4.91 24.58
C SER A 3 30.06 -5.24 23.13
N GLU A 4 29.95 -6.52 22.81
CA GLU A 4 29.40 -6.94 21.52
C GLU A 4 27.95 -6.45 21.43
N LEU A 5 27.75 -5.37 20.68
CA LEU A 5 26.43 -4.88 20.34
C LEU A 5 25.78 -5.88 19.38
N SER A 6 24.96 -6.77 19.93
CA SER A 6 24.20 -7.70 19.10
C SER A 6 23.16 -6.91 18.27
N PRO A 7 23.15 -7.07 16.93
CA PRO A 7 22.20 -6.36 16.08
C PRO A 7 20.77 -6.85 16.33
N ILE A 8 19.82 -5.92 16.30
CA ILE A 8 18.39 -6.25 16.25
C ILE A 8 18.02 -6.41 14.78
N ILE A 9 17.52 -7.60 14.41
CA ILE A 9 17.14 -7.91 13.04
C ILE A 9 15.61 -8.00 12.96
N ILE A 10 15.00 -7.22 12.10
CA ILE A 10 13.56 -7.24 11.82
C ILE A 10 13.36 -7.59 10.35
N LEU A 11 12.62 -8.68 10.11
CA LEU A 11 12.29 -9.15 8.76
C LEU A 11 10.79 -8.92 8.51
N ALA A 12 10.45 -8.41 7.33
CA ALA A 12 9.06 -8.24 6.92
C ALA A 12 8.82 -9.00 5.61
N THR A 13 7.71 -9.73 5.54
CA THR A 13 7.30 -10.47 4.34
C THR A 13 5.79 -10.51 4.21
N ASN A 14 5.31 -10.50 2.97
CA ASN A 14 3.91 -10.74 2.61
C ASN A 14 3.70 -12.12 1.97
N ARG A 15 4.74 -12.96 1.93
CA ARG A 15 4.66 -14.31 1.37
C ARG A 15 4.00 -15.25 2.39
N GLY A 16 3.10 -16.11 1.89
CA GLY A 16 2.56 -17.23 2.63
C GLY A 16 3.50 -18.45 2.60
N ILE A 17 2.95 -19.64 2.30
CA ILE A 17 3.76 -20.85 2.05
C ILE A 17 4.39 -20.67 0.67
N THR A 18 5.71 -20.80 0.60
CA THR A 18 6.47 -20.68 -0.65
C THR A 18 7.74 -21.49 -0.58
N LYS A 19 8.32 -21.80 -1.75
CA LYS A 19 9.59 -22.52 -1.82
C LYS A 19 10.73 -21.68 -1.29
N ILE A 20 11.62 -22.31 -0.52
CA ILE A 20 12.90 -21.73 -0.09
C ILE A 20 13.75 -21.52 -1.34
N ARG A 21 14.32 -20.35 -1.50
CA ARG A 21 15.12 -20.00 -2.68
C ARG A 21 16.28 -20.99 -2.88
N GLY A 22 16.29 -21.59 -4.06
CA GLY A 22 17.32 -22.60 -4.43
C GLY A 22 17.01 -24.01 -3.99
N THR A 23 15.81 -24.30 -3.49
CA THR A 23 15.37 -25.65 -3.08
C THR A 23 13.93 -25.90 -3.56
N ASP A 24 13.52 -27.17 -3.56
CA ASP A 24 12.12 -27.56 -3.79
C ASP A 24 11.30 -27.68 -2.49
N VAL A 25 11.88 -27.30 -1.36
CA VAL A 25 11.23 -27.36 -0.05
C VAL A 25 10.31 -26.16 0.14
N GLU A 26 9.04 -26.42 0.42
CA GLU A 26 8.07 -25.41 0.81
C GLU A 26 8.18 -25.12 2.29
N SER A 27 8.15 -23.85 2.64
CA SER A 27 8.19 -23.38 4.03
C SER A 27 7.34 -22.13 4.19
N PRO A 28 6.80 -21.87 5.39
CA PRO A 28 6.18 -20.60 5.70
C PRO A 28 7.14 -19.45 5.43
N HIS A 29 6.67 -18.45 4.71
CA HIS A 29 7.43 -17.24 4.37
C HIS A 29 8.70 -17.47 3.52
N GLY A 30 8.97 -18.69 3.06
CA GLY A 30 10.22 -19.04 2.34
C GLY A 30 11.46 -19.02 3.24
N VAL A 31 11.28 -19.15 4.54
CA VAL A 31 12.35 -19.18 5.54
C VAL A 31 12.53 -20.63 6.03
N PRO A 32 13.76 -21.14 6.18
CA PRO A 32 14.01 -22.46 6.73
C PRO A 32 13.37 -22.64 8.10
N LEU A 33 12.85 -23.86 8.39
CA LEU A 33 12.12 -24.13 9.63
C LEU A 33 12.97 -23.94 10.88
N ASP A 34 14.24 -24.33 10.83
CA ASP A 34 15.22 -24.16 11.93
C ASP A 34 15.47 -22.68 12.26
N MET A 35 15.30 -21.81 11.28
CA MET A 35 15.38 -20.37 11.46
C MET A 35 14.07 -19.81 12.03
N LEU A 36 12.93 -20.31 11.59
CA LEU A 36 11.61 -19.87 12.10
C LEU A 36 11.48 -20.13 13.61
N ASP A 37 11.98 -21.24 14.12
CA ASP A 37 11.94 -21.57 15.54
C ASP A 37 12.72 -20.60 16.44
N ARG A 38 13.60 -19.78 15.84
CA ARG A 38 14.41 -18.77 16.53
C ARG A 38 13.86 -17.36 16.41
N LEU A 39 12.74 -17.19 15.69
CA LEU A 39 12.15 -15.88 15.43
C LEU A 39 10.87 -15.66 16.24
N ILE A 40 10.67 -14.43 16.66
CA ILE A 40 9.37 -13.98 17.16
C ILE A 40 8.53 -13.58 15.94
N ILE A 41 7.47 -14.35 15.66
CA ILE A 41 6.60 -14.11 14.51
C ILE A 41 5.46 -13.20 14.92
N ILE A 42 5.40 -12.02 14.32
CA ILE A 42 4.32 -11.05 14.50
C ILE A 42 3.44 -11.06 13.26
N ARG A 43 2.17 -11.44 13.41
CA ARG A 43 1.20 -11.41 12.33
C ARG A 43 0.54 -10.03 12.27
N THR A 44 0.64 -9.37 11.11
CA THR A 44 -0.14 -8.16 10.82
C THR A 44 -1.55 -8.52 10.36
N LYS A 45 -2.50 -7.62 10.60
CA LYS A 45 -3.89 -7.73 10.13
C LYS A 45 -4.18 -6.62 9.11
N PRO A 46 -5.12 -6.83 8.19
CA PRO A 46 -5.64 -5.74 7.37
C PRO A 46 -6.23 -4.63 8.24
N TYR A 47 -6.08 -3.40 7.82
CA TYR A 47 -6.68 -2.26 8.50
C TYR A 47 -8.20 -2.21 8.29
N THR A 48 -8.92 -1.76 9.32
CA THR A 48 -10.33 -1.40 9.22
C THR A 48 -10.50 -0.07 8.47
N ALA A 49 -11.71 0.25 8.02
CA ALA A 49 -11.99 1.51 7.34
C ALA A 49 -11.64 2.73 8.22
N ASP A 50 -11.94 2.65 9.53
CA ASP A 50 -11.61 3.73 10.48
C ASP A 50 -10.10 3.91 10.64
N GLU A 51 -9.35 2.82 10.72
CA GLU A 51 -7.89 2.85 10.78
C GLU A 51 -7.30 3.43 9.48
N VAL A 52 -7.81 3.03 8.31
CA VAL A 52 -7.43 3.59 7.01
C VAL A 52 -7.69 5.11 6.99
N ARG A 53 -8.85 5.56 7.47
CA ARG A 53 -9.20 6.98 7.54
C ARG A 53 -8.21 7.77 8.40
N GLU A 54 -7.88 7.26 9.58
CA GLU A 54 -6.91 7.90 10.46
C GLU A 54 -5.50 7.95 9.88
N ILE A 55 -5.07 6.88 9.22
CA ILE A 55 -3.76 6.84 8.54
C ILE A 55 -3.72 7.90 7.41
N ILE A 56 -4.79 8.01 6.60
CA ILE A 56 -4.86 9.03 5.55
C ILE A 56 -4.81 10.44 6.14
N LYS A 57 -5.50 10.72 7.25
CA LYS A 57 -5.43 12.02 7.93
C LYS A 57 -4.01 12.34 8.41
N ILE A 58 -3.33 11.36 9.01
CA ILE A 58 -1.94 11.52 9.47
C ILE A 58 -1.03 11.84 8.29
N ARG A 59 -1.14 11.07 7.21
CA ARG A 59 -0.33 11.28 5.99
C ARG A 59 -0.61 12.63 5.33
N ALA A 60 -1.88 13.02 5.22
CA ALA A 60 -2.26 14.32 4.68
C ALA A 60 -1.67 15.46 5.51
N ARG A 61 -1.66 15.33 6.84
CA ARG A 61 -1.03 16.30 7.74
C ARG A 61 0.48 16.41 7.55
N GLU A 62 1.16 15.26 7.46
CA GLU A 62 2.61 15.19 7.21
C GLU A 62 3.00 15.84 5.87
N GLU A 63 2.20 15.60 4.84
CA GLU A 63 2.41 16.16 3.49
C GLU A 63 1.82 17.58 3.34
N LYS A 64 1.23 18.15 4.41
CA LYS A 64 0.59 19.47 4.43
C LYS A 64 -0.53 19.60 3.39
N VAL A 65 -1.26 18.53 3.17
CA VAL A 65 -2.44 18.47 2.29
C VAL A 65 -3.68 18.74 3.13
N SER A 66 -4.45 19.76 2.78
CA SER A 66 -5.78 20.00 3.35
C SER A 66 -6.81 19.20 2.57
N LEU A 67 -7.58 18.37 3.27
CA LEU A 67 -8.64 17.53 2.68
C LEU A 67 -10.01 17.98 3.18
N SER A 68 -10.98 18.09 2.27
CA SER A 68 -12.39 18.15 2.65
C SER A 68 -12.84 16.80 3.24
N ASN A 69 -13.94 16.81 3.98
CA ASN A 69 -14.49 15.56 4.52
C ASN A 69 -14.86 14.57 3.41
N ASP A 70 -15.44 15.04 2.32
CA ASP A 70 -15.84 14.22 1.18
C ASP A 70 -14.63 13.60 0.45
N ALA A 71 -13.53 14.36 0.31
CA ALA A 71 -12.27 13.85 -0.23
C ALA A 71 -11.66 12.77 0.68
N LEU A 72 -11.69 12.99 1.99
CA LEU A 72 -11.22 12.02 2.96
C LEU A 72 -12.04 10.72 2.91
N GLU A 73 -13.35 10.80 2.76
CA GLU A 73 -14.21 9.63 2.62
C GLU A 73 -13.92 8.88 1.32
N GLU A 74 -13.77 9.57 0.20
CA GLU A 74 -13.42 8.94 -1.07
C GLU A 74 -12.04 8.25 -1.00
N LEU A 75 -11.04 8.91 -0.43
CA LEU A 75 -9.72 8.30 -0.22
C LEU A 75 -9.77 7.09 0.73
N THR A 76 -10.61 7.16 1.77
CA THR A 76 -10.82 6.02 2.70
C THR A 76 -11.43 4.83 1.96
N LYS A 77 -12.41 5.08 1.10
CA LYS A 77 -13.02 4.07 0.25
C LYS A 77 -11.99 3.43 -0.68
N VAL A 78 -11.20 4.23 -1.38
CA VAL A 78 -10.10 3.75 -2.23
C VAL A 78 -9.10 2.90 -1.42
N GLY A 79 -8.72 3.36 -0.23
CA GLY A 79 -7.77 2.66 0.64
C GLY A 79 -8.29 1.32 1.15
N THR A 80 -9.61 1.18 1.31
CA THR A 80 -10.26 -0.04 1.78
C THR A 80 -10.54 -1.02 0.64
N GLU A 81 -11.03 -0.54 -0.50
CA GLU A 81 -11.43 -1.37 -1.64
C GLU A 81 -10.23 -1.79 -2.50
N GLU A 82 -9.25 -0.92 -2.67
CA GLU A 82 -8.08 -1.18 -3.51
C GLU A 82 -6.82 -1.42 -2.69
N SER A 83 -6.19 -0.35 -2.19
CA SER A 83 -5.09 -0.45 -1.23
C SER A 83 -4.83 0.89 -0.54
N LEU A 84 -4.43 0.84 0.73
CA LEU A 84 -4.00 2.02 1.47
C LEU A 84 -2.83 2.75 0.79
N ARG A 85 -1.89 1.99 0.21
CA ARG A 85 -0.75 2.58 -0.52
C ARG A 85 -1.21 3.41 -1.71
N TYR A 86 -2.17 2.90 -2.47
CA TYR A 86 -2.72 3.61 -3.62
C TYR A 86 -3.45 4.88 -3.18
N ALA A 87 -4.29 4.81 -2.14
CA ALA A 87 -4.95 6.00 -1.59
C ALA A 87 -3.96 7.09 -1.15
N ILE A 88 -2.87 6.70 -0.50
CA ILE A 88 -1.81 7.64 -0.09
C ILE A 88 -1.12 8.25 -1.33
N GLN A 89 -0.85 7.46 -2.36
CA GLN A 89 -0.22 7.95 -3.59
C GLN A 89 -1.07 8.98 -4.34
N LEU A 90 -2.39 8.99 -4.15
CA LEU A 90 -3.28 9.99 -4.74
C LEU A 90 -3.24 11.35 -4.04
N LEU A 91 -2.71 11.46 -2.81
CA LEU A 91 -2.71 12.72 -2.04
C LEU A 91 -2.00 13.87 -2.77
N ALA A 92 -0.75 13.66 -3.14
CA ALA A 92 0.04 14.71 -3.79
C ALA A 92 -0.51 15.13 -5.17
N PRO A 93 -0.87 14.21 -6.07
CA PRO A 93 -1.52 14.58 -7.32
C PRO A 93 -2.88 15.29 -7.13
N ALA A 94 -3.69 14.88 -6.15
CA ALA A 94 -4.96 15.53 -5.85
C ALA A 94 -4.76 16.96 -5.34
N GLN A 95 -3.72 17.19 -4.52
CA GLN A 95 -3.35 18.53 -4.08
C GLN A 95 -2.94 19.42 -5.26
N LEU A 96 -2.12 18.90 -6.18
CA LEU A 96 -1.72 19.64 -7.37
C LEU A 96 -2.95 20.02 -8.22
N ARG A 97 -3.88 19.08 -8.38
CA ARG A 97 -5.14 19.33 -9.09
C ARG A 97 -5.97 20.40 -8.42
N ALA A 98 -6.14 20.34 -7.10
CA ALA A 98 -6.87 21.34 -6.33
C ALA A 98 -6.26 22.74 -6.52
N GLN A 99 -4.93 22.86 -6.47
CA GLN A 99 -4.22 24.13 -6.72
C GLN A 99 -4.45 24.65 -8.14
N GLU A 100 -4.43 23.78 -9.15
CA GLU A 100 -4.68 24.14 -10.56
C GLU A 100 -6.06 24.76 -10.77
N VAL A 101 -7.09 24.21 -10.12
CA VAL A 101 -8.47 24.71 -10.25
C VAL A 101 -8.83 25.78 -9.22
N GLY A 102 -7.89 26.15 -8.33
CA GLY A 102 -8.06 27.21 -7.34
C GLY A 102 -8.85 26.80 -6.09
N HIS A 103 -8.93 25.50 -5.79
CA HIS A 103 -9.51 25.01 -4.56
C HIS A 103 -8.56 25.29 -3.37
N LYS A 104 -9.12 25.68 -2.21
CA LYS A 104 -8.36 25.92 -0.97
C LYS A 104 -7.97 24.61 -0.28
N GLU A 105 -8.72 23.56 -0.51
CA GLU A 105 -8.52 22.21 0.00
C GLU A 105 -8.86 21.20 -1.10
N VAL A 106 -8.35 19.99 -0.97
CA VAL A 106 -8.66 18.92 -1.91
C VAL A 106 -10.10 18.50 -1.75
N MET A 107 -10.85 18.60 -2.84
CA MET A 107 -12.26 18.19 -2.92
C MET A 107 -12.36 16.77 -3.47
N LYS A 108 -13.54 16.16 -3.29
CA LYS A 108 -13.82 14.83 -3.83
C LYS A 108 -13.56 14.74 -5.33
N ASP A 109 -13.98 15.76 -6.09
CA ASP A 109 -13.82 15.81 -7.54
C ASP A 109 -12.34 15.79 -7.97
N ASP A 110 -11.43 16.38 -7.17
CA ASP A 110 -9.99 16.35 -7.41
C ASP A 110 -9.45 14.93 -7.26
N VAL A 111 -9.89 14.22 -6.22
CA VAL A 111 -9.53 12.82 -6.00
C VAL A 111 -10.05 11.92 -7.12
N GLU A 112 -11.31 12.07 -7.51
CA GLU A 112 -11.91 11.31 -8.60
C GLU A 112 -11.25 11.58 -9.95
N TYR A 113 -10.85 12.83 -10.20
CA TYR A 113 -10.13 13.20 -11.42
C TYR A 113 -8.77 12.50 -11.49
N VAL A 114 -8.00 12.58 -10.41
CA VAL A 114 -6.67 11.95 -10.33
C VAL A 114 -6.77 10.43 -10.39
N LYS A 115 -7.76 9.84 -9.73
CA LYS A 115 -8.02 8.40 -9.79
C LYS A 115 -8.23 7.91 -11.23
N ARG A 116 -8.84 8.70 -12.10
CA ARG A 116 -9.01 8.37 -13.54
C ARG A 116 -7.71 8.43 -14.34
N LEU A 117 -6.72 9.18 -13.87
CA LEU A 117 -5.42 9.30 -14.54
C LEU A 117 -4.44 8.18 -14.16
N PHE A 118 -4.60 7.61 -12.96
CA PHE A 118 -3.68 6.61 -12.42
C PHE A 118 -4.40 5.29 -12.21
N LEU A 119 -3.94 4.28 -12.93
CA LEU A 119 -4.44 2.92 -12.74
C LEU A 119 -3.96 2.34 -11.42
N SER A 120 -4.86 1.67 -10.71
CA SER A 120 -4.50 0.85 -9.56
C SER A 120 -3.71 -0.40 -10.00
N VAL A 121 -3.05 -1.05 -9.06
CA VAL A 121 -2.36 -2.32 -9.33
C VAL A 121 -3.33 -3.39 -9.85
N LYS A 122 -4.57 -3.40 -9.32
CA LYS A 122 -5.61 -4.35 -9.76
C LYS A 122 -6.00 -4.11 -11.22
N GLU A 123 -6.24 -2.85 -11.60
CA GLU A 123 -6.56 -2.47 -12.97
C GLU A 123 -5.40 -2.75 -13.92
N SER A 124 -4.15 -2.46 -13.52
CA SER A 124 -2.96 -2.78 -14.31
C SER A 124 -2.83 -4.28 -14.57
N VAL A 125 -3.05 -5.13 -13.56
CA VAL A 125 -3.01 -6.58 -13.71
C VAL A 125 -4.14 -7.07 -14.61
N GLN A 126 -5.34 -6.52 -14.49
CA GLN A 126 -6.46 -6.87 -15.35
C GLN A 126 -6.17 -6.47 -16.80
N TYR A 127 -5.67 -5.26 -17.01
CA TYR A 127 -5.28 -4.79 -18.33
C TYR A 127 -4.25 -5.71 -18.99
N VAL A 128 -3.20 -6.10 -18.27
CA VAL A 128 -2.19 -7.03 -18.79
C VAL A 128 -2.81 -8.38 -19.16
N LYS A 129 -3.68 -8.94 -18.30
CA LYS A 129 -4.35 -10.22 -18.59
C LYS A 129 -5.26 -10.16 -19.82
N GLU A 130 -5.98 -9.06 -20.01
CA GLU A 130 -6.85 -8.87 -21.20
C GLU A 130 -6.03 -8.78 -22.49
N TYR A 131 -4.84 -8.16 -22.44
CA TYR A 131 -3.98 -7.97 -23.59
C TYR A 131 -2.92 -9.06 -23.78
N GLU A 132 -2.64 -9.89 -22.79
CA GLU A 132 -1.66 -10.98 -22.86
C GLU A 132 -1.97 -11.94 -24.04
N ASN A 133 -3.25 -12.21 -24.28
CA ASN A 133 -3.71 -13.03 -25.42
C ASN A 133 -3.47 -12.38 -26.79
N TYR A 134 -3.23 -11.06 -26.87
CA TYR A 134 -2.93 -10.38 -28.11
C TYR A 134 -1.43 -10.33 -28.42
N PHE A 135 -0.58 -10.42 -27.40
CA PHE A 135 0.88 -10.33 -27.54
C PHE A 135 1.56 -11.71 -27.66
N LEU A 136 0.87 -12.78 -27.37
CA LEU A 136 1.37 -14.17 -27.44
C LEU A 136 0.96 -14.91 -28.73
N ARG A 137 0.57 -14.20 -29.78
CA ARG A 137 0.35 -14.78 -31.13
C ARG A 137 1.45 -14.41 -32.08
#